data_cce2b408f76f28d0e534e704046f8c02
#
_entry.id   cce2b408f76f28d0e534e704046f8c02
#
_cell.length_a   1.000
_cell.length_b   1.000
_cell.length_c   1.000
_cell.angle_alpha   90.00
_cell.angle_beta   90.00
_cell.angle_gamma   90.00
#
_symmetry.space_group_name_H-M   'P 1'
#
loop_
_entity.id
_entity.type
_entity.pdbx_description
1 polymer ?
#
loop_
_entity_poly.entity_id
_entity_poly.type
_entity_poly.pdbx_seq_one_letter_code
_entity_poly.pdbx_strand_id
1 'polypeptide(L)'
;MAEAYIYDHVRTPRGRGKPDGSLHEVTALRLAEVALRALKERNDLDTRMVDDVVLGCVDPVGEAGGDIARAAALVADYGDHVPGIQINRFCASGLDAINFAAAQVMAGQHDMTVGGGVESMSRVGLGASGGAWPVDPHIAIKSWFMPQGVSADLIATKYGFSRDDCDAYAVESQKRSAKSWADGLFKNSVVPVRDINGITLLATDEHMRPSTDMQSLGQLKASFVQMGQMGGFDAVAVDAHPDVEMVEHVHHAGNSSGIVDGAAAVLLGSKEAGEKAGLKPRARIRAFANIGSDPALMLTGPVDVTKKVLARAGMQLSDIDLFEVNEAFAAVVLRFLQAFDLDMSRVNVNGGAIAMGHPLGATGAMILGTVLDELERTGKERALVTLCIGAGMGTATIIERV
;
A
#
# COMPACT_ATOMS: atom_id res chain seq x y z
N MET A 1 -4.67 12.10 -25.20
CA MET A 1 -3.88 12.32 -23.98
C MET A 1 -2.63 11.48 -24.12
N ALA A 2 -1.49 11.99 -23.70
CA ALA A 2 -0.26 11.19 -23.63
C ALA A 2 -0.46 10.00 -22.69
N GLU A 3 0.26 8.92 -22.90
CA GLU A 3 0.25 7.74 -22.03
C GLU A 3 1.42 7.84 -21.06
N ALA A 4 1.22 7.37 -19.82
CA ALA A 4 2.28 7.22 -18.83
C ALA A 4 2.68 5.75 -18.74
N TYR A 5 3.97 5.47 -18.92
CA TYR A 5 4.55 4.13 -18.85
C TYR A 5 5.33 3.93 -17.57
N ILE A 6 5.32 2.70 -17.08
CA ILE A 6 6.16 2.22 -15.96
C ILE A 6 7.37 1.56 -16.60
N TYR A 7 8.56 2.05 -16.26
CA TYR A 7 9.84 1.53 -16.75
C TYR A 7 10.50 0.58 -15.76
N ASP A 8 10.42 0.91 -14.47
CA ASP A 8 10.99 0.06 -13.43
C ASP A 8 10.36 0.36 -12.07
N HIS A 9 10.55 -0.56 -11.13
CA HIS A 9 10.18 -0.38 -9.73
C HIS A 9 11.15 -1.11 -8.81
N VAL A 10 11.30 -0.57 -7.62
CA VAL A 10 12.09 -1.17 -6.53
C VAL A 10 11.41 -0.95 -5.21
N ARG A 11 11.69 -1.81 -4.24
CA ARG A 11 11.30 -1.61 -2.85
C ARG A 11 12.40 -2.08 -1.89
N THR A 12 12.43 -1.55 -0.70
CA THR A 12 13.16 -2.17 0.40
C THR A 12 12.45 -3.43 0.88
N PRO A 13 13.12 -4.35 1.58
CA PRO A 13 12.40 -5.29 2.43
C PRO A 13 11.64 -4.51 3.51
N ARG A 14 10.59 -5.11 4.05
CA ARG A 14 9.79 -4.54 5.13
C ARG A 14 10.36 -4.96 6.47
N GLY A 15 10.86 -4.01 7.26
CA GLY A 15 11.35 -4.22 8.62
C GLY A 15 10.21 -4.20 9.62
N ARG A 16 10.31 -4.99 10.69
CA ARG A 16 9.30 -5.01 11.74
C ARG A 16 9.22 -3.64 12.46
N GLY A 17 8.05 -3.05 12.54
CA GLY A 17 7.79 -1.72 13.07
C GLY A 17 7.84 -1.64 14.59
N LYS A 18 8.98 -2.04 15.18
CA LYS A 18 9.25 -2.04 16.62
C LYS A 18 10.67 -1.59 16.90
N PRO A 19 10.99 -1.16 18.13
CA PRO A 19 12.35 -0.75 18.51
C PRO A 19 13.42 -1.84 18.32
N ASP A 20 13.03 -3.12 18.34
CA ASP A 20 13.88 -4.27 18.08
C ASP A 20 13.83 -4.79 16.64
N GLY A 21 13.15 -4.06 15.72
CA GLY A 21 13.08 -4.37 14.29
C GLY A 21 14.39 -4.06 13.57
N SER A 22 14.72 -4.84 12.55
CA SER A 22 16.00 -4.74 11.83
C SER A 22 16.22 -3.39 11.12
N LEU A 23 15.17 -2.62 10.86
CA LEU A 23 15.28 -1.31 10.22
C LEU A 23 15.08 -0.12 11.18
N HIS A 24 14.94 -0.37 12.49
CA HIS A 24 14.72 0.71 13.47
C HIS A 24 15.84 1.76 13.49
N GLU A 25 17.07 1.36 13.27
CA GLU A 25 18.22 2.29 13.22
C GLU A 25 18.35 3.02 11.86
N VAL A 26 17.46 2.71 10.90
CA VAL A 26 17.45 3.32 9.57
C VAL A 26 16.37 4.39 9.50
N THR A 27 16.75 5.64 9.27
CA THR A 27 15.78 6.74 9.17
C THR A 27 14.87 6.59 7.95
N ALA A 28 13.67 7.21 8.00
CA ALA A 28 12.78 7.26 6.85
C ALA A 28 13.48 7.85 5.60
N LEU A 29 14.28 8.90 5.78
CA LEU A 29 15.09 9.49 4.72
C LEU A 29 16.03 8.46 4.07
N ARG A 30 16.74 7.67 4.89
CA ARG A 30 17.66 6.65 4.38
C ARG A 30 16.94 5.52 3.66
N LEU A 31 15.75 5.11 4.11
CA LEU A 31 14.93 4.12 3.41
C LEU A 31 14.50 4.63 2.01
N ALA A 32 14.04 5.88 1.92
CA ALA A 32 13.67 6.52 0.65
C ALA A 32 14.90 6.65 -0.27
N GLU A 33 16.05 7.06 0.26
CA GLU A 33 17.32 7.11 -0.47
C GLU A 33 17.69 5.76 -1.07
N VAL A 34 17.58 4.66 -0.32
CA VAL A 34 17.89 3.30 -0.82
C VAL A 34 17.05 2.96 -2.05
N ALA A 35 15.74 3.25 -2.01
CA ALA A 35 14.86 2.99 -3.14
C ALA A 35 15.19 3.88 -4.36
N LEU A 36 15.37 5.18 -4.16
CA LEU A 36 15.69 6.11 -5.25
C LEU A 36 17.06 5.82 -5.88
N ARG A 37 18.08 5.59 -5.05
CA ARG A 37 19.44 5.26 -5.53
C ARG A 37 19.45 3.96 -6.33
N ALA A 38 18.79 2.92 -5.84
CA ALA A 38 18.70 1.65 -6.54
C ALA A 38 17.97 1.78 -7.89
N LEU A 39 16.89 2.57 -7.95
CA LEU A 39 16.18 2.84 -9.19
C LEU A 39 17.07 3.55 -10.22
N LYS A 40 17.84 4.55 -9.77
CA LYS A 40 18.82 5.26 -10.59
C LYS A 40 19.92 4.33 -11.11
N GLU A 41 20.57 3.60 -10.21
CA GLU A 41 21.78 2.80 -10.54
C GLU A 41 21.44 1.63 -11.46
N ARG A 42 20.34 0.91 -11.23
CA ARG A 42 20.00 -0.27 -12.06
C ARG A 42 19.52 0.07 -13.46
N ASN A 43 19.10 1.32 -13.70
CA ASN A 43 18.66 1.81 -15.00
C ASN A 43 19.70 2.70 -15.68
N ASP A 44 20.88 2.88 -15.10
CA ASP A 44 21.88 3.86 -15.57
C ASP A 44 21.22 5.22 -15.90
N LEU A 45 20.31 5.64 -15.02
CA LEU A 45 19.40 6.76 -15.27
C LEU A 45 20.14 8.10 -15.19
N ASP A 46 20.14 8.83 -16.28
CA ASP A 46 20.51 10.25 -16.27
C ASP A 46 19.43 11.05 -15.54
N THR A 47 19.71 11.42 -14.30
CA THR A 47 18.74 12.13 -13.45
C THR A 47 18.35 13.50 -13.98
N ARG A 48 19.09 14.08 -14.93
CA ARG A 48 18.70 15.32 -15.64
C ARG A 48 17.41 15.17 -16.45
N MET A 49 17.00 13.93 -16.71
CA MET A 49 15.73 13.61 -17.36
C MET A 49 14.55 13.51 -16.39
N VAL A 50 14.81 13.50 -15.07
CA VAL A 50 13.76 13.38 -14.05
C VAL A 50 13.25 14.76 -13.69
N ASP A 51 11.97 15.00 -13.95
CA ASP A 51 11.31 16.28 -13.72
C ASP A 51 10.80 16.44 -12.28
N ASP A 52 10.41 15.34 -11.62
CA ASP A 52 9.87 15.38 -10.26
C ASP A 52 9.97 14.03 -9.54
N VAL A 53 10.03 14.09 -8.21
CA VAL A 53 9.94 12.93 -7.30
C VAL A 53 8.73 13.11 -6.39
N VAL A 54 7.73 12.22 -6.51
CA VAL A 54 6.51 12.25 -5.71
C VAL A 54 6.53 11.10 -4.71
N LEU A 55 6.61 11.37 -3.41
CA LEU A 55 6.60 10.33 -2.39
C LEU A 55 5.40 10.46 -1.44
N GLY A 56 4.74 9.31 -1.22
CA GLY A 56 3.76 9.17 -0.15
C GLY A 56 4.43 9.03 1.22
N CYS A 57 3.94 9.77 2.21
CA CYS A 57 4.30 9.61 3.62
C CYS A 57 3.11 10.01 4.48
N VAL A 58 2.67 9.15 5.40
CA VAL A 58 1.43 9.34 6.15
C VAL A 58 1.64 10.15 7.41
N ASP A 59 2.74 9.90 8.11
CA ASP A 59 3.13 10.66 9.31
C ASP A 59 4.37 11.52 9.03
N PRO A 60 4.22 12.64 8.26
CA PRO A 60 5.31 13.49 7.81
C PRO A 60 5.77 14.47 8.90
N VAL A 61 6.21 13.93 10.05
CA VAL A 61 6.66 14.71 11.20
C VAL A 61 8.05 14.28 11.66
N GLY A 62 8.73 15.15 12.38
CA GLY A 62 10.09 14.90 12.84
C GLY A 62 11.02 14.58 11.67
N GLU A 63 11.71 13.44 11.72
CA GLU A 63 12.65 13.01 10.68
C GLU A 63 11.99 12.63 9.34
N ALA A 64 10.69 12.39 9.31
CA ALA A 64 9.93 12.11 8.09
C ALA A 64 9.26 13.37 7.51
N GLY A 65 9.39 14.53 8.19
CA GLY A 65 8.79 15.80 7.78
C GLY A 65 9.66 16.62 6.83
N GLY A 66 9.23 17.83 6.55
CA GLY A 66 10.00 18.82 5.78
C GLY A 66 10.20 18.46 4.31
N ASP A 67 9.19 17.87 3.66
CA ASP A 67 9.26 17.37 2.29
C ASP A 67 10.36 16.30 2.11
N ILE A 68 10.08 15.13 2.63
CA ILE A 68 11.00 13.98 2.56
C ILE A 68 11.32 13.58 1.11
N ALA A 69 10.44 13.87 0.13
CA ALA A 69 10.68 13.54 -1.28
C ALA A 69 11.85 14.36 -1.83
N ARG A 70 11.84 15.68 -1.59
CA ARG A 70 12.97 16.54 -2.00
C ARG A 70 14.26 16.16 -1.26
N ALA A 71 14.18 15.94 0.06
CA ALA A 71 15.33 15.53 0.85
C ALA A 71 15.93 14.21 0.34
N ALA A 72 15.09 13.22 0.03
CA ALA A 72 15.51 11.93 -0.51
C ALA A 72 16.15 12.05 -1.91
N ALA A 73 15.59 12.88 -2.79
CA ALA A 73 16.16 13.13 -4.11
C ALA A 73 17.59 13.71 -4.02
N LEU A 74 17.82 14.65 -3.09
CA LEU A 74 19.14 15.22 -2.85
C LEU A 74 20.17 14.19 -2.37
N VAL A 75 19.83 13.42 -1.34
CA VAL A 75 20.77 12.42 -0.78
C VAL A 75 20.95 11.20 -1.67
N ALA A 76 20.01 10.91 -2.58
CA ALA A 76 20.14 9.89 -3.61
C ALA A 76 20.91 10.37 -4.86
N ASP A 77 21.47 11.58 -4.84
CA ASP A 77 22.23 12.19 -5.93
C ASP A 77 21.42 12.32 -7.25
N TYR A 78 20.16 12.76 -7.13
CA TYR A 78 19.38 13.13 -8.32
C TYR A 78 19.73 14.52 -8.85
N GLY A 79 20.47 15.31 -8.06
CA GLY A 79 20.93 16.66 -8.42
C GLY A 79 20.00 17.78 -7.91
N ASP A 80 20.51 18.99 -7.94
CA ASP A 80 19.81 20.18 -7.40
C ASP A 80 18.57 20.56 -8.23
N HIS A 81 18.51 20.12 -9.46
CA HIS A 81 17.45 20.46 -10.43
C HIS A 81 16.18 19.61 -10.24
N VAL A 82 16.26 18.44 -9.58
CA VAL A 82 15.08 17.56 -9.37
C VAL A 82 14.32 18.01 -8.15
N PRO A 83 13.12 18.57 -8.27
CA PRO A 83 12.25 18.91 -7.15
C PRO A 83 11.72 17.64 -6.47
N GLY A 84 10.89 17.83 -5.46
CA GLY A 84 10.18 16.75 -4.81
C GLY A 84 8.89 17.25 -4.21
N ILE A 85 7.91 16.39 -4.11
CA ILE A 85 6.67 16.66 -3.42
C ILE A 85 6.25 15.47 -2.57
N GLN A 86 5.94 15.73 -1.32
CA GLN A 86 5.38 14.76 -0.40
C GLN A 86 3.85 14.86 -0.39
N ILE A 87 3.17 13.73 -0.51
CA ILE A 87 1.71 13.68 -0.47
C ILE A 87 1.22 12.74 0.62
N ASN A 88 -0.01 12.98 1.11
CA ASN A 88 -0.68 12.15 2.09
C ASN A 88 -2.12 11.85 1.64
N ARG A 89 -2.40 10.58 1.42
CA ARG A 89 -3.74 9.98 1.34
C ARG A 89 -3.78 8.73 2.21
N PHE A 90 -3.32 8.82 3.46
CA PHE A 90 -3.23 7.69 4.38
C PHE A 90 -2.63 6.44 3.70
N CYS A 91 -3.24 5.28 3.90
CA CYS A 91 -2.76 3.99 3.39
C CYS A 91 -2.49 3.92 1.87
N ALA A 92 -3.11 4.80 1.08
CA ALA A 92 -2.93 4.83 -0.36
C ALA A 92 -1.92 5.87 -0.86
N SER A 93 -1.20 6.56 0.03
CA SER A 93 -0.27 7.64 -0.35
C SER A 93 0.72 7.20 -1.43
N GLY A 94 1.29 5.99 -1.34
CA GLY A 94 2.24 5.49 -2.34
C GLY A 94 1.60 5.22 -3.71
N LEU A 95 0.36 4.71 -3.77
CA LEU A 95 -0.33 4.52 -5.04
C LEU A 95 -0.75 5.86 -5.65
N ASP A 96 -1.23 6.78 -4.81
CA ASP A 96 -1.59 8.13 -5.27
C ASP A 96 -0.37 8.94 -5.71
N ALA A 97 0.80 8.73 -5.11
CA ALA A 97 2.06 9.32 -5.58
C ALA A 97 2.37 8.87 -7.02
N ILE A 98 2.20 7.59 -7.33
CA ILE A 98 2.33 7.06 -8.69
C ILE A 98 1.27 7.65 -9.61
N ASN A 99 0.00 7.70 -9.18
CA ASN A 99 -1.10 8.26 -9.97
C ASN A 99 -0.89 9.75 -10.26
N PHE A 100 -0.38 10.51 -9.28
CA PHE A 100 -0.06 11.93 -9.44
C PHE A 100 1.10 12.12 -10.44
N ALA A 101 2.19 11.39 -10.28
CA ALA A 101 3.33 11.37 -11.20
C ALA A 101 2.89 10.99 -12.64
N ALA A 102 2.08 9.95 -12.78
CA ALA A 102 1.51 9.54 -14.07
C ALA A 102 0.61 10.63 -14.67
N ALA A 103 -0.22 11.30 -13.86
CA ALA A 103 -1.08 12.39 -14.32
C ALA A 103 -0.28 13.56 -14.87
N GLN A 104 0.84 13.91 -14.26
CA GLN A 104 1.76 14.96 -14.75
C GLN A 104 2.34 14.60 -16.13
N VAL A 105 2.75 13.32 -16.31
CA VAL A 105 3.20 12.82 -17.62
C VAL A 105 2.07 12.85 -18.64
N MET A 106 0.88 12.36 -18.30
CA MET A 106 -0.28 12.35 -19.20
C MET A 106 -0.76 13.75 -19.59
N ALA A 107 -0.56 14.74 -18.69
CA ALA A 107 -0.87 16.15 -18.96
C ALA A 107 0.21 16.86 -19.81
N GLY A 108 1.36 16.24 -20.04
CA GLY A 108 2.49 16.84 -20.72
C GLY A 108 3.21 17.90 -19.89
N GLN A 109 3.03 17.90 -18.57
CA GLN A 109 3.76 18.76 -17.65
C GLN A 109 5.19 18.27 -17.44
N HIS A 110 5.35 16.95 -17.36
CA HIS A 110 6.61 16.25 -17.17
C HIS A 110 6.81 15.16 -18.20
N ASP A 111 8.05 14.86 -18.52
CA ASP A 111 8.44 13.79 -19.44
C ASP A 111 8.79 12.50 -18.67
N MET A 112 9.48 12.63 -17.53
CA MET A 112 9.88 11.51 -16.68
C MET A 112 9.79 11.88 -15.21
N THR A 113 9.21 10.99 -14.40
CA THR A 113 8.96 11.21 -12.98
C THR A 113 9.22 9.95 -12.17
N VAL A 114 9.42 10.11 -10.85
CA VAL A 114 9.44 9.00 -9.90
C VAL A 114 8.26 9.15 -8.97
N GLY A 115 7.40 8.11 -8.90
CA GLY A 115 6.35 7.99 -7.89
C GLY A 115 6.70 6.89 -6.88
N GLY A 116 6.34 7.06 -5.62
CA GLY A 116 6.64 6.04 -4.62
C GLY A 116 6.21 6.42 -3.22
N GLY A 117 6.95 5.97 -2.21
CA GLY A 117 6.66 6.37 -0.85
C GLY A 117 7.55 5.71 0.19
N VAL A 118 7.43 6.19 1.41
CA VAL A 118 8.20 5.74 2.57
C VAL A 118 7.36 5.84 3.83
N GLU A 119 7.55 4.87 4.73
CA GLU A 119 7.08 4.96 6.10
C GLU A 119 8.08 4.24 7.02
N SER A 120 8.41 4.86 8.16
CA SER A 120 9.22 4.25 9.22
C SER A 120 8.41 4.23 10.51
N MET A 121 7.53 3.22 10.63
CA MET A 121 6.55 3.14 11.71
C MET A 121 7.16 2.71 13.03
N SER A 122 8.40 2.18 13.02
CA SER A 122 9.16 1.89 14.23
C SER A 122 9.72 3.15 14.89
N ARG A 123 9.93 4.22 14.12
CA ARG A 123 10.54 5.49 14.56
C ARG A 123 9.53 6.63 14.68
N VAL A 124 8.63 6.73 13.71
CA VAL A 124 7.51 7.68 13.71
C VAL A 124 6.22 6.88 13.84
N GLY A 125 5.65 6.88 15.04
CA GLY A 125 4.47 6.06 15.36
C GLY A 125 3.24 6.50 14.56
N LEU A 126 2.34 5.55 14.32
CA LEU A 126 1.08 5.76 13.64
C LEU A 126 0.27 6.87 14.30
N GLY A 127 -0.15 7.88 13.52
CA GLY A 127 -0.90 9.04 14.01
C GLY A 127 -0.06 10.12 14.67
N ALA A 128 1.28 10.05 14.57
CA ALA A 128 2.19 11.07 15.12
C ALA A 128 1.96 12.47 14.54
N SER A 129 1.46 12.56 13.31
CA SER A 129 1.08 13.83 12.67
C SER A 129 -0.18 14.47 13.26
N GLY A 130 -0.94 13.75 14.11
CA GLY A 130 -2.22 14.22 14.63
C GLY A 130 -3.27 14.36 13.54
N GLY A 131 -4.12 15.34 13.65
CA GLY A 131 -5.11 15.66 12.62
C GLY A 131 -6.50 15.98 13.18
N ALA A 132 -7.27 16.73 12.40
CA ALA A 132 -8.60 17.17 12.80
C ALA A 132 -9.58 15.99 12.97
N TRP A 133 -9.47 14.97 12.12
CA TRP A 133 -10.45 13.89 12.06
C TRP A 133 -10.69 13.16 13.41
N PRO A 134 -9.67 12.73 14.17
CA PRO A 134 -9.89 12.11 15.48
C PRO A 134 -10.10 13.09 16.64
N VAL A 135 -9.67 14.36 16.51
CA VAL A 135 -9.59 15.28 17.66
C VAL A 135 -10.57 16.46 17.62
N ASP A 136 -11.04 16.86 16.44
CA ASP A 136 -12.06 17.91 16.31
C ASP A 136 -13.46 17.28 16.41
N PRO A 137 -14.25 17.61 17.47
CA PRO A 137 -15.56 17.00 17.68
C PRO A 137 -16.53 17.19 16.51
N HIS A 138 -16.42 18.32 15.79
CA HIS A 138 -17.31 18.62 14.67
C HIS A 138 -17.19 17.58 13.57
N ILE A 139 -15.96 17.22 13.17
CA ILE A 139 -15.75 16.20 12.13
C ILE A 139 -15.84 14.78 12.69
N ALA A 140 -15.36 14.55 13.92
CA ALA A 140 -15.41 13.23 14.55
C ALA A 140 -16.86 12.72 14.68
N ILE A 141 -17.78 13.56 15.18
CA ILE A 141 -19.21 13.23 15.28
C ILE A 141 -19.82 13.04 13.90
N LYS A 142 -19.57 13.98 12.97
CA LYS A 142 -20.15 13.95 11.62
C LYS A 142 -19.73 12.73 10.81
N SER A 143 -18.53 12.22 11.03
CA SER A 143 -17.97 11.06 10.32
C SER A 143 -18.12 9.76 11.08
N TRP A 144 -18.80 9.75 12.23
CA TRP A 144 -18.87 8.56 13.09
C TRP A 144 -17.48 8.00 13.36
N PHE A 145 -16.54 8.86 13.79
CA PHE A 145 -15.15 8.46 13.99
C PHE A 145 -15.05 7.29 14.96
N MET A 146 -14.37 6.24 14.53
CA MET A 146 -13.95 5.13 15.36
C MET A 146 -12.57 4.62 14.94
N PRO A 147 -11.83 3.93 15.84
CA PRO A 147 -10.56 3.30 15.49
C PRO A 147 -10.74 2.28 14.35
N GLN A 148 -9.77 2.25 13.44
CA GLN A 148 -9.83 1.47 12.20
C GLN A 148 -10.12 -0.03 12.44
N GLY A 149 -9.63 -0.62 13.52
CA GLY A 149 -9.90 -2.00 13.85
C GLY A 149 -11.36 -2.28 14.26
N VAL A 150 -12.04 -1.30 14.88
CA VAL A 150 -13.48 -1.40 15.16
C VAL A 150 -14.27 -1.32 13.86
N SER A 151 -13.87 -0.45 12.93
CA SER A 151 -14.46 -0.41 11.58
C SER A 151 -14.27 -1.73 10.83
N ALA A 152 -13.11 -2.37 10.96
CA ALA A 152 -12.87 -3.68 10.37
C ALA A 152 -13.78 -4.77 10.97
N ASP A 153 -13.97 -4.77 12.29
CA ASP A 153 -14.90 -5.67 12.97
C ASP A 153 -16.35 -5.39 12.59
N LEU A 154 -16.73 -4.12 12.42
CA LEU A 154 -18.03 -3.74 11.89
C LEU A 154 -18.26 -4.27 10.46
N ILE A 155 -17.25 -4.21 9.59
CA ILE A 155 -17.31 -4.82 8.26
C ILE A 155 -17.53 -6.32 8.36
N ALA A 156 -16.76 -7.03 9.20
CA ALA A 156 -16.90 -8.47 9.37
C ALA A 156 -18.31 -8.81 9.85
N THR A 157 -18.82 -8.13 10.85
CA THR A 157 -20.18 -8.32 11.39
C THR A 157 -21.24 -8.05 10.33
N LYS A 158 -21.19 -6.88 9.69
CA LYS A 158 -22.20 -6.43 8.73
C LYS A 158 -22.31 -7.34 7.49
N TYR A 159 -21.19 -7.90 7.04
CA TYR A 159 -21.13 -8.73 5.84
C TYR A 159 -21.03 -10.23 6.15
N GLY A 160 -21.09 -10.62 7.42
CA GLY A 160 -21.20 -12.01 7.87
C GLY A 160 -19.89 -12.79 7.80
N PHE A 161 -18.73 -12.15 7.98
CA PHE A 161 -17.44 -12.84 8.07
C PHE A 161 -17.14 -13.24 9.50
N SER A 162 -17.00 -14.53 9.73
CA SER A 162 -16.64 -15.09 11.02
C SER A 162 -15.15 -14.87 11.34
N ARG A 163 -14.78 -15.14 12.57
CA ARG A 163 -13.39 -15.22 13.01
C ARG A 163 -12.61 -16.23 12.16
N ASP A 164 -13.19 -17.39 11.93
CA ASP A 164 -12.54 -18.47 11.16
C ASP A 164 -12.32 -18.08 9.67
N ASP A 165 -13.24 -17.33 9.07
CA ASP A 165 -13.06 -16.81 7.71
C ASP A 165 -11.86 -15.85 7.65
N CYS A 166 -11.76 -14.93 8.62
CA CYS A 166 -10.65 -13.99 8.70
C CYS A 166 -9.30 -14.68 8.95
N ASP A 167 -9.29 -15.69 9.81
CA ASP A 167 -8.08 -16.45 10.13
C ASP A 167 -7.67 -17.34 8.96
N ALA A 168 -8.61 -17.98 8.26
CA ALA A 168 -8.33 -18.78 7.06
C ALA A 168 -7.69 -17.93 5.94
N TYR A 169 -8.21 -16.71 5.73
CA TYR A 169 -7.60 -15.77 4.80
C TYR A 169 -6.16 -15.40 5.21
N ALA A 170 -5.93 -15.13 6.50
CA ALA A 170 -4.61 -14.79 7.02
C ALA A 170 -3.59 -15.93 6.86
N VAL A 171 -4.00 -17.17 7.12
CA VAL A 171 -3.17 -18.37 6.86
C VAL A 171 -2.79 -18.47 5.40
N GLU A 172 -3.73 -18.22 4.49
CA GLU A 172 -3.45 -18.25 3.05
C GLU A 172 -2.48 -17.14 2.63
N SER A 173 -2.63 -15.91 3.14
CA SER A 173 -1.69 -14.81 2.90
C SER A 173 -0.27 -15.18 3.33
N GLN A 174 -0.10 -15.79 4.52
CA GLN A 174 1.19 -16.25 5.03
C GLN A 174 1.80 -17.34 4.12
N LYS A 175 1.01 -18.32 3.69
CA LYS A 175 1.47 -19.39 2.79
C LYS A 175 1.93 -18.85 1.44
N ARG A 176 1.15 -17.96 0.84
CA ARG A 176 1.47 -17.33 -0.45
C ARG A 176 2.75 -16.50 -0.36
N SER A 177 2.87 -15.66 0.67
CA SER A 177 4.07 -14.85 0.88
C SER A 177 5.32 -15.70 1.08
N ALA A 178 5.24 -16.73 1.91
CA ALA A 178 6.35 -17.65 2.16
C ALA A 178 6.78 -18.39 0.88
N LYS A 179 5.79 -18.88 0.11
CA LYS A 179 6.06 -19.53 -1.19
C LYS A 179 6.71 -18.55 -2.17
N SER A 180 6.20 -17.36 -2.32
CA SER A 180 6.72 -16.34 -3.24
C SER A 180 8.17 -15.96 -2.91
N TRP A 181 8.53 -15.85 -1.62
CA TRP A 181 9.89 -15.67 -1.19
C TRP A 181 10.78 -16.88 -1.49
N ALA A 182 10.31 -18.10 -1.21
CA ALA A 182 11.05 -19.33 -1.49
C ALA A 182 11.30 -19.52 -3.00
N ASP A 183 10.32 -19.18 -3.83
CA ASP A 183 10.40 -19.24 -5.30
C ASP A 183 11.24 -18.07 -5.88
N GLY A 184 11.69 -17.11 -5.06
CA GLY A 184 12.51 -15.98 -5.49
C GLY A 184 11.78 -14.92 -6.32
N LEU A 185 10.43 -14.82 -6.19
CA LEU A 185 9.62 -13.89 -7.00
C LEU A 185 9.93 -12.41 -6.72
N PHE A 186 10.46 -12.09 -5.55
CA PHE A 186 10.80 -10.72 -5.15
C PHE A 186 12.27 -10.33 -5.42
N LYS A 187 13.09 -11.23 -5.98
CA LYS A 187 14.53 -10.99 -6.15
C LYS A 187 14.88 -9.80 -7.04
N ASN A 188 14.00 -9.46 -7.97
CA ASN A 188 14.22 -8.37 -8.92
C ASN A 188 13.71 -7.02 -8.39
N SER A 189 12.82 -7.02 -7.42
CA SER A 189 12.19 -5.81 -6.87
C SER A 189 12.74 -5.40 -5.52
N VAL A 190 13.19 -6.35 -4.69
CA VAL A 190 13.69 -6.07 -3.34
C VAL A 190 15.17 -5.70 -3.37
N VAL A 191 15.47 -4.53 -2.82
CA VAL A 191 16.84 -4.00 -2.64
C VAL A 191 17.23 -4.14 -1.16
N PRO A 192 18.24 -4.93 -0.82
CA PRO A 192 18.70 -5.06 0.56
C PRO A 192 19.11 -3.71 1.17
N VAL A 193 18.66 -3.47 2.39
CA VAL A 193 19.09 -2.30 3.16
C VAL A 193 20.43 -2.62 3.84
N ARG A 194 21.39 -1.72 3.66
CA ARG A 194 22.75 -1.87 4.20
C ARG A 194 23.10 -0.67 5.07
N ASP A 195 23.98 -0.90 6.03
CA ASP A 195 24.59 0.19 6.81
C ASP A 195 25.64 0.96 5.98
N ILE A 196 26.26 1.96 6.61
CA ILE A 196 27.31 2.78 5.96
C ILE A 196 28.60 2.00 5.63
N ASN A 197 28.80 0.84 6.25
CA ASN A 197 29.94 -0.05 6.00
C ASN A 197 29.62 -1.14 4.95
N GLY A 198 28.41 -1.13 4.39
CA GLY A 198 27.96 -2.12 3.42
C GLY A 198 27.43 -3.41 4.03
N ILE A 199 27.32 -3.51 5.36
CA ILE A 199 26.76 -4.69 6.04
C ILE A 199 25.24 -4.72 5.82
N THR A 200 24.73 -5.87 5.37
CA THR A 200 23.29 -6.04 5.16
C THR A 200 22.56 -6.06 6.49
N LEU A 201 21.68 -5.10 6.71
CA LEU A 201 20.77 -5.03 7.86
C LEU A 201 19.53 -5.90 7.65
N LEU A 202 18.94 -5.82 6.45
CA LEU A 202 17.77 -6.61 6.09
C LEU A 202 17.73 -6.86 4.58
N ALA A 203 17.43 -8.11 4.17
CA ALA A 203 17.33 -8.50 2.76
C ALA A 203 15.98 -9.15 2.40
N THR A 204 15.16 -9.52 3.40
CA THR A 204 13.87 -10.19 3.23
C THR A 204 12.82 -9.54 4.13
N ASP A 205 11.55 -9.68 3.81
CA ASP A 205 10.47 -9.14 4.65
C ASP A 205 10.47 -9.83 6.02
N GLU A 206 10.67 -9.06 7.09
CA GLU A 206 10.92 -9.57 8.45
C GLU A 206 9.65 -10.01 9.19
N HIS A 207 8.48 -9.51 8.75
CA HIS A 207 7.23 -9.73 9.49
C HIS A 207 6.62 -11.11 9.26
N MET A 208 6.96 -11.79 8.20
CA MET A 208 6.39 -13.09 7.82
C MET A 208 6.52 -14.15 8.90
N ARG A 209 5.49 -14.99 9.01
CA ARG A 209 5.40 -16.13 9.93
C ARG A 209 4.92 -17.37 9.17
N PRO A 210 5.80 -18.04 8.42
CA PRO A 210 5.43 -19.15 7.53
C PRO A 210 4.75 -20.33 8.24
N SER A 211 4.96 -20.49 9.56
CA SER A 211 4.36 -21.54 10.38
C SER A 211 2.96 -21.21 10.91
N THR A 212 2.38 -20.07 10.51
CA THR A 212 1.04 -19.68 10.94
C THR A 212 -0.01 -20.68 10.43
N ASP A 213 -0.86 -21.14 11.33
CA ASP A 213 -1.99 -22.02 11.06
C ASP A 213 -3.24 -21.60 11.85
N MET A 214 -4.36 -22.22 11.56
CA MET A 214 -5.65 -21.95 12.23
C MET A 214 -5.59 -22.16 13.74
N GLN A 215 -4.84 -23.16 14.20
CA GLN A 215 -4.72 -23.45 15.63
C GLN A 215 -3.97 -22.32 16.37
N SER A 216 -2.87 -21.84 15.82
CA SER A 216 -2.08 -20.74 16.39
C SER A 216 -2.84 -19.42 16.36
N LEU A 217 -3.57 -19.12 15.28
CA LEU A 217 -4.41 -17.92 15.21
C LEU A 217 -5.58 -17.98 16.19
N GLY A 218 -6.24 -19.14 16.31
CA GLY A 218 -7.35 -19.35 17.25
C GLY A 218 -7.01 -19.06 18.73
N GLN A 219 -5.72 -19.09 19.10
CA GLN A 219 -5.26 -18.73 20.46
C GLN A 219 -5.20 -17.21 20.70
N LEU A 220 -5.21 -16.40 19.64
CA LEU A 220 -5.09 -14.94 19.76
C LEU A 220 -6.42 -14.33 20.19
N LYS A 221 -6.36 -13.39 21.14
CA LYS A 221 -7.53 -12.62 21.54
C LYS A 221 -7.83 -11.54 20.52
N ALA A 222 -9.11 -11.24 20.29
CA ALA A 222 -9.51 -10.10 19.47
C ALA A 222 -8.94 -8.80 20.05
N SER A 223 -8.32 -7.98 19.19
CA SER A 223 -7.51 -6.84 19.64
C SER A 223 -8.33 -5.59 19.95
N PHE A 224 -9.54 -5.47 19.41
CA PHE A 224 -10.29 -4.22 19.44
C PHE A 224 -11.47 -4.23 20.43
N VAL A 225 -11.69 -5.32 21.16
CA VAL A 225 -12.75 -5.46 22.19
C VAL A 225 -12.73 -4.32 23.22
N GLN A 226 -11.55 -3.99 23.74
CA GLN A 226 -11.45 -2.93 24.74
C GLN A 226 -11.81 -1.55 24.15
N MET A 227 -11.37 -1.25 22.93
CA MET A 227 -11.71 0.00 22.27
C MET A 227 -13.21 0.06 21.95
N GLY A 228 -13.78 -1.02 21.45
CA GLY A 228 -15.19 -1.11 21.13
C GLY A 228 -16.05 -0.93 22.37
N GLN A 229 -15.95 -1.85 23.33
CA GLN A 229 -16.84 -1.92 24.50
C GLN A 229 -16.55 -0.83 25.52
N MET A 230 -15.31 -0.70 25.99
CA MET A 230 -14.94 0.26 27.04
C MET A 230 -14.71 1.67 26.49
N GLY A 231 -14.20 1.80 25.28
CA GLY A 231 -14.03 3.07 24.59
C GLY A 231 -15.33 3.65 24.02
N GLY A 232 -16.42 2.86 24.01
CA GLY A 232 -17.73 3.28 23.51
C GLY A 232 -17.88 3.28 21.99
N PHE A 233 -16.89 2.77 21.24
CA PHE A 233 -16.93 2.80 19.77
C PHE A 233 -17.88 1.76 19.15
N ASP A 234 -18.26 0.71 19.89
CA ASP A 234 -19.31 -0.22 19.45
C ASP A 234 -20.67 0.49 19.38
N ALA A 235 -20.97 1.36 20.34
CA ALA A 235 -22.17 2.18 20.28
C ALA A 235 -22.16 3.13 19.08
N VAL A 236 -21.01 3.76 18.80
CA VAL A 236 -20.83 4.60 17.58
C VAL A 236 -21.07 3.78 16.31
N ALA A 237 -20.57 2.55 16.25
CA ALA A 237 -20.73 1.67 15.08
C ALA A 237 -22.20 1.28 14.87
N VAL A 238 -22.93 0.91 15.94
CA VAL A 238 -24.35 0.55 15.89
C VAL A 238 -25.21 1.77 15.55
N ASP A 239 -24.90 2.93 16.12
CA ASP A 239 -25.61 4.18 15.77
C ASP A 239 -25.43 4.57 14.30
N ALA A 240 -24.22 4.38 13.75
CA ALA A 240 -23.93 4.63 12.33
C ALA A 240 -24.61 3.59 11.41
N HIS A 241 -24.73 2.35 11.88
CA HIS A 241 -25.28 1.21 11.14
C HIS A 241 -26.33 0.46 11.96
N PRO A 242 -27.57 1.00 12.07
CA PRO A 242 -28.64 0.43 12.89
C PRO A 242 -29.14 -0.96 12.45
N ASP A 243 -28.71 -1.45 11.30
CA ASP A 243 -28.91 -2.82 10.83
C ASP A 243 -27.97 -3.85 11.50
N VAL A 244 -27.00 -3.37 12.28
CA VAL A 244 -26.11 -4.19 13.10
C VAL A 244 -26.52 -4.08 14.56
N GLU A 245 -26.92 -5.19 15.17
CA GLU A 245 -27.35 -5.20 16.59
C GLU A 245 -26.16 -5.10 17.56
N MET A 246 -25.04 -5.72 17.24
CA MET A 246 -23.83 -5.78 18.05
C MET A 246 -22.60 -6.03 17.17
N VAL A 247 -21.49 -5.36 17.47
CA VAL A 247 -20.22 -5.60 16.77
C VAL A 247 -19.56 -6.88 17.28
N GLU A 248 -19.27 -7.81 16.39
CA GLU A 248 -18.50 -9.01 16.70
C GLU A 248 -17.01 -8.74 16.44
N HIS A 249 -16.19 -8.83 17.48
CA HIS A 249 -14.74 -8.59 17.38
C HIS A 249 -14.02 -9.85 16.93
N VAL A 250 -13.54 -9.84 15.70
CA VAL A 250 -12.87 -10.97 15.05
C VAL A 250 -11.41 -10.69 14.70
N HIS A 251 -11.00 -9.41 14.62
CA HIS A 251 -9.65 -9.05 14.21
C HIS A 251 -8.65 -9.02 15.35
N HIS A 252 -7.45 -9.46 15.04
CA HIS A 252 -6.29 -9.47 15.92
C HIS A 252 -4.99 -9.34 15.09
N ALA A 253 -3.84 -9.25 15.75
CA ALA A 253 -2.55 -9.04 15.08
C ALA A 253 -2.20 -10.11 14.02
N GLY A 254 -2.82 -11.29 14.05
CA GLY A 254 -2.54 -12.36 13.09
C GLY A 254 -3.37 -12.30 11.82
N ASN A 255 -4.51 -11.58 11.80
CA ASN A 255 -5.38 -11.40 10.64
C ASN A 255 -5.56 -9.92 10.24
N SER A 256 -4.65 -9.08 10.70
CA SER A 256 -4.50 -7.66 10.38
C SER A 256 -3.10 -7.40 9.83
N SER A 257 -2.93 -6.31 9.08
CA SER A 257 -1.62 -5.95 8.53
C SER A 257 -0.57 -5.66 9.60
N GLY A 258 0.66 -6.07 9.36
CA GLY A 258 1.79 -5.76 10.24
C GLY A 258 2.21 -4.30 10.16
N ILE A 259 2.55 -3.71 11.31
CA ILE A 259 3.22 -2.41 11.41
C ILE A 259 4.70 -2.64 11.05
N VAL A 260 5.20 -1.95 10.02
CA VAL A 260 6.54 -2.18 9.46
C VAL A 260 7.14 -0.89 8.88
N ASP A 261 8.45 -0.93 8.65
CA ASP A 261 9.21 0.11 7.98
C ASP A 261 9.49 -0.28 6.52
N GLY A 262 9.49 0.68 5.59
CA GLY A 262 9.85 0.40 4.21
C GLY A 262 9.67 1.58 3.28
N ALA A 263 10.28 1.46 2.10
CA ALA A 263 10.18 2.43 1.00
C ALA A 263 10.06 1.72 -0.34
N ALA A 264 9.47 2.41 -1.33
CA ALA A 264 9.40 1.95 -2.71
C ALA A 264 9.45 3.13 -3.68
N ALA A 265 9.96 2.89 -4.88
CA ALA A 265 10.02 3.86 -5.97
C ALA A 265 9.70 3.19 -7.30
N VAL A 266 8.97 3.92 -8.16
CA VAL A 266 8.52 3.50 -9.49
C VAL A 266 8.93 4.59 -10.48
N LEU A 267 9.62 4.22 -11.55
CA LEU A 267 10.01 5.11 -12.63
C LEU A 267 8.91 5.17 -13.68
N LEU A 268 8.41 6.38 -13.92
CA LEU A 268 7.36 6.65 -14.89
C LEU A 268 7.84 7.66 -15.94
N GLY A 269 7.27 7.60 -17.12
CA GLY A 269 7.57 8.59 -18.16
C GLY A 269 6.71 8.43 -19.41
N SER A 270 6.85 9.39 -20.32
CA SER A 270 6.32 9.28 -21.67
C SER A 270 7.10 8.23 -22.46
N LYS A 271 6.55 7.77 -23.59
CA LYS A 271 7.23 6.83 -24.46
C LYS A 271 8.54 7.43 -24.99
N GLU A 272 8.48 8.69 -25.37
CA GLU A 272 9.62 9.45 -25.93
C GLU A 272 10.74 9.62 -24.89
N ALA A 273 10.40 9.87 -23.62
CA ALA A 273 11.38 9.97 -22.55
C ALA A 273 12.08 8.64 -22.31
N GLY A 274 11.31 7.53 -22.28
CA GLY A 274 11.88 6.19 -22.15
C GLY A 274 12.82 5.82 -23.31
N GLU A 275 12.43 6.11 -24.54
CA GLU A 275 13.27 5.88 -25.72
C GLU A 275 14.59 6.68 -25.65
N LYS A 276 14.54 7.95 -25.23
CA LYS A 276 15.75 8.78 -25.02
C LYS A 276 16.64 8.23 -23.91
N ALA A 277 16.05 7.67 -22.86
CA ALA A 277 16.77 7.05 -21.75
C ALA A 277 17.26 5.62 -22.07
N GLY A 278 16.93 5.06 -23.24
CA GLY A 278 17.25 3.68 -23.59
C GLY A 278 16.47 2.64 -22.78
N LEU A 279 15.36 3.03 -22.16
CA LEU A 279 14.52 2.19 -21.32
C LEU A 279 13.40 1.52 -22.13
N LYS A 280 13.03 0.32 -21.72
CA LYS A 280 11.87 -0.40 -22.27
C LYS A 280 10.69 -0.30 -21.31
N PRO A 281 9.50 0.10 -21.80
CA PRO A 281 8.33 0.13 -20.95
C PRO A 281 7.94 -1.29 -20.55
N ARG A 282 7.56 -1.48 -19.28
CA ARG A 282 7.08 -2.75 -18.74
C ARG A 282 5.55 -2.81 -18.71
N ALA A 283 4.94 -1.68 -18.36
CA ALA A 283 3.48 -1.51 -18.37
C ALA A 283 3.12 -0.06 -18.67
N ARG A 284 1.84 0.19 -18.94
CA ARG A 284 1.26 1.54 -18.96
C ARG A 284 0.20 1.68 -17.86
N ILE A 285 0.03 2.90 -17.35
CA ILE A 285 -1.10 3.24 -16.51
C ILE A 285 -2.34 3.42 -17.41
N ARG A 286 -3.27 2.50 -17.32
CA ARG A 286 -4.48 2.52 -18.15
C ARG A 286 -5.53 3.50 -17.64
N ALA A 287 -5.77 3.47 -16.34
CA ALA A 287 -6.68 4.37 -15.64
C ALA A 287 -6.41 4.35 -14.14
N PHE A 288 -6.78 5.41 -13.46
CA PHE A 288 -6.82 5.48 -12.00
C PHE A 288 -8.02 6.30 -11.52
N ALA A 289 -8.43 6.05 -10.28
CA ALA A 289 -9.55 6.76 -9.66
C ALA A 289 -9.43 6.78 -8.14
N ASN A 290 -10.01 7.83 -7.54
CA ASN A 290 -10.20 7.97 -6.11
C ASN A 290 -11.69 8.13 -5.82
N ILE A 291 -12.13 7.70 -4.64
CA ILE A 291 -13.52 7.85 -4.20
C ILE A 291 -13.57 8.12 -2.69
N GLY A 292 -14.59 8.87 -2.27
CA GLY A 292 -15.06 8.86 -0.89
C GLY A 292 -16.12 7.76 -0.73
N SER A 293 -16.12 7.09 0.41
CA SER A 293 -17.06 6.05 0.81
C SER A 293 -17.56 6.30 2.23
N ASP A 294 -18.33 5.38 2.78
CA ASP A 294 -18.84 5.46 4.13
C ASP A 294 -17.68 5.61 5.16
N PRO A 295 -17.63 6.71 5.93
CA PRO A 295 -16.53 6.94 6.85
C PRO A 295 -16.56 6.05 8.10
N ALA A 296 -17.72 5.53 8.50
CA ALA A 296 -17.86 4.61 9.62
C ALA A 296 -17.37 3.21 9.27
N LEU A 297 -17.79 2.65 8.13
CA LEU A 297 -17.21 1.41 7.59
C LEU A 297 -15.75 1.60 7.18
N MET A 298 -15.37 2.81 6.81
CA MET A 298 -14.02 3.27 6.50
C MET A 298 -13.31 2.48 5.38
N LEU A 299 -13.32 1.16 5.43
CA LEU A 299 -12.42 0.29 4.66
C LEU A 299 -13.10 -0.37 3.44
N THR A 300 -14.33 0.04 3.09
CA THR A 300 -15.07 -0.52 1.94
C THR A 300 -14.77 0.18 0.60
N GLY A 301 -14.00 1.26 0.62
CA GLY A 301 -13.63 2.03 -0.57
C GLY A 301 -13.10 1.23 -1.76
N PRO A 302 -12.34 0.12 -1.60
CA PRO A 302 -11.88 -0.73 -2.70
C PRO A 302 -13.01 -1.22 -3.62
N VAL A 303 -14.18 -1.54 -3.09
CA VAL A 303 -15.33 -1.99 -3.90
C VAL A 303 -15.83 -0.88 -4.83
N ASP A 304 -16.06 0.30 -4.28
CA ASP A 304 -16.66 1.40 -5.04
C ASP A 304 -15.66 2.04 -6.01
N VAL A 305 -14.40 2.16 -5.62
CA VAL A 305 -13.37 2.71 -6.50
C VAL A 305 -13.05 1.76 -7.67
N THR A 306 -13.15 0.45 -7.46
CA THR A 306 -13.00 -0.54 -8.54
C THR A 306 -14.07 -0.35 -9.61
N LYS A 307 -15.35 -0.21 -9.24
CA LYS A 307 -16.42 0.11 -10.18
C LYS A 307 -16.12 1.40 -10.95
N LYS A 308 -15.67 2.44 -10.23
CA LYS A 308 -15.35 3.75 -10.81
C LYS A 308 -14.20 3.70 -11.79
N VAL A 309 -13.11 3.02 -11.47
CA VAL A 309 -11.93 2.94 -12.34
C VAL A 309 -12.19 2.08 -13.57
N LEU A 310 -12.93 0.98 -13.44
CA LEU A 310 -13.37 0.15 -14.58
C LEU A 310 -14.23 0.96 -15.55
N ALA A 311 -15.22 1.69 -15.05
CA ALA A 311 -16.05 2.57 -15.89
C ALA A 311 -15.21 3.63 -16.59
N ARG A 312 -14.24 4.26 -15.91
CA ARG A 312 -13.31 5.23 -16.50
C ARG A 312 -12.43 4.62 -17.58
N ALA A 313 -12.00 3.38 -17.40
CA ALA A 313 -11.19 2.64 -18.37
C ALA A 313 -12.00 2.12 -19.57
N GLY A 314 -13.34 2.11 -19.48
CA GLY A 314 -14.23 1.43 -20.43
C GLY A 314 -14.08 -0.09 -20.39
N MET A 315 -13.81 -0.64 -19.20
CA MET A 315 -13.52 -2.06 -18.97
C MET A 315 -14.57 -2.71 -18.07
N GLN A 316 -14.66 -4.04 -18.17
CA GLN A 316 -15.42 -4.89 -17.26
C GLN A 316 -14.46 -5.58 -16.27
N LEU A 317 -14.99 -6.14 -15.19
CA LEU A 317 -14.21 -6.88 -14.20
C LEU A 317 -13.49 -8.11 -14.83
N SER A 318 -14.11 -8.72 -15.83
CA SER A 318 -13.55 -9.85 -16.59
C SER A 318 -12.30 -9.50 -17.40
N ASP A 319 -12.09 -8.21 -17.70
CA ASP A 319 -10.92 -7.75 -18.46
C ASP A 319 -9.66 -7.63 -17.61
N ILE A 320 -9.78 -7.80 -16.28
CA ILE A 320 -8.69 -7.73 -15.32
C ILE A 320 -8.25 -9.15 -14.95
N ASP A 321 -7.00 -9.49 -15.16
CA ASP A 321 -6.44 -10.81 -14.87
C ASP A 321 -6.10 -11.02 -13.39
N LEU A 322 -5.51 -10.00 -12.76
CA LEU A 322 -5.04 -10.02 -11.39
C LEU A 322 -5.50 -8.80 -10.59
N PHE A 323 -5.71 -9.02 -9.31
CA PHE A 323 -6.09 -7.96 -8.37
C PHE A 323 -5.11 -7.94 -7.19
N GLU A 324 -4.61 -6.76 -6.87
CA GLU A 324 -3.90 -6.48 -5.63
C GLU A 324 -4.77 -5.58 -4.74
N VAL A 325 -5.30 -6.15 -3.69
CA VAL A 325 -6.14 -5.48 -2.68
C VAL A 325 -5.35 -5.42 -1.39
N ASN A 326 -5.00 -4.23 -0.92
CA ASN A 326 -4.21 -4.12 0.31
C ASN A 326 -4.90 -4.82 1.49
N GLU A 327 -4.18 -5.70 2.15
CA GLU A 327 -4.65 -6.50 3.28
C GLU A 327 -4.52 -5.72 4.61
N ALA A 328 -5.19 -4.56 4.72
CA ALA A 328 -5.19 -3.83 5.98
C ALA A 328 -5.77 -4.70 7.11
N PHE A 329 -6.85 -5.41 6.80
CA PHE A 329 -7.53 -6.42 7.63
C PHE A 329 -8.10 -7.49 6.72
N ALA A 330 -8.26 -8.71 7.22
CA ALA A 330 -8.81 -9.83 6.44
C ALA A 330 -10.21 -9.50 5.88
N ALA A 331 -11.10 -8.89 6.69
CA ALA A 331 -12.45 -8.53 6.28
C ALA A 331 -12.50 -7.58 5.07
N VAL A 332 -11.48 -6.76 4.85
CA VAL A 332 -11.39 -5.86 3.69
C VAL A 332 -11.33 -6.65 2.39
N VAL A 333 -10.44 -7.65 2.34
CA VAL A 333 -10.28 -8.49 1.14
C VAL A 333 -11.45 -9.45 0.98
N LEU A 334 -11.95 -10.05 2.06
CA LEU A 334 -13.14 -10.90 2.05
C LEU A 334 -14.36 -10.13 1.49
N ARG A 335 -14.54 -8.85 1.89
CA ARG A 335 -15.60 -8.00 1.34
C ARG A 335 -15.41 -7.71 -0.14
N PHE A 336 -14.17 -7.51 -0.59
CA PHE A 336 -13.87 -7.32 -2.00
C PHE A 336 -14.20 -8.58 -2.82
N LEU A 337 -13.77 -9.75 -2.36
CA LEU A 337 -14.08 -11.04 -2.97
C LEU A 337 -15.60 -11.26 -3.07
N GLN A 338 -16.32 -11.05 -1.94
CA GLN A 338 -17.78 -11.19 -1.88
C GLN A 338 -18.51 -10.23 -2.85
N ALA A 339 -18.06 -8.96 -2.90
CA ALA A 339 -18.74 -7.93 -3.70
C ALA A 339 -18.68 -8.17 -5.21
N PHE A 340 -17.66 -8.88 -5.67
CA PHE A 340 -17.40 -9.13 -7.08
C PHE A 340 -17.48 -10.60 -7.46
N ASP A 341 -17.84 -11.48 -6.53
CA ASP A 341 -17.84 -12.95 -6.72
C ASP A 341 -16.52 -13.45 -7.33
N LEU A 342 -15.40 -12.98 -6.75
CA LEU A 342 -14.06 -13.26 -7.24
C LEU A 342 -13.47 -14.49 -6.53
N ASP A 343 -12.81 -15.34 -7.32
CA ASP A 343 -11.98 -16.40 -6.80
C ASP A 343 -10.64 -15.85 -6.26
N MET A 344 -10.23 -16.36 -5.10
CA MET A 344 -8.97 -15.98 -4.46
C MET A 344 -7.72 -16.23 -5.32
N SER A 345 -7.79 -17.14 -6.32
CA SER A 345 -6.66 -17.41 -7.23
C SER A 345 -6.26 -16.22 -8.11
N ARG A 346 -7.11 -15.17 -8.16
CA ARG A 346 -6.84 -13.95 -8.90
C ARG A 346 -6.48 -12.75 -8.00
N VAL A 347 -6.60 -12.89 -6.68
CA VAL A 347 -6.44 -11.80 -5.72
C VAL A 347 -5.26 -12.08 -4.79
N ASN A 348 -4.33 -11.12 -4.67
CA ASN A 348 -3.16 -11.19 -3.79
C ASN A 348 -2.40 -12.52 -3.92
N VAL A 349 -2.13 -12.92 -5.16
CA VAL A 349 -1.61 -14.26 -5.48
C VAL A 349 -0.23 -14.53 -4.89
N ASN A 350 0.52 -13.49 -4.55
CA ASN A 350 1.82 -13.55 -3.92
C ASN A 350 1.79 -13.26 -2.41
N GLY A 351 0.59 -13.27 -1.80
CA GLY A 351 0.37 -12.84 -0.42
C GLY A 351 0.35 -11.32 -0.29
N GLY A 352 0.25 -10.79 0.92
CA GLY A 352 0.05 -9.36 1.12
C GLY A 352 0.47 -8.85 2.50
N ALA A 353 -0.17 -7.77 2.93
CA ALA A 353 0.23 -7.00 4.10
C ALA A 353 0.01 -7.71 5.44
N ILE A 354 -0.90 -8.68 5.52
CA ILE A 354 -1.07 -9.51 6.73
C ILE A 354 0.22 -10.30 7.00
N ALA A 355 0.83 -10.85 5.95
CA ALA A 355 2.06 -11.61 6.07
C ALA A 355 3.30 -10.71 6.08
N MET A 356 3.40 -9.79 5.11
CA MET A 356 4.64 -9.03 4.88
C MET A 356 4.66 -7.66 5.57
N GLY A 357 3.49 -7.12 5.95
CA GLY A 357 3.38 -5.80 6.60
C GLY A 357 2.96 -4.67 5.64
N HIS A 358 2.59 -3.53 6.25
CA HIS A 358 1.98 -2.37 5.59
C HIS A 358 2.69 -1.07 5.99
N PRO A 359 3.85 -0.74 5.38
CA PRO A 359 4.45 0.58 5.54
C PRO A 359 3.59 1.58 4.77
N LEU A 360 2.72 2.31 5.49
CA LEU A 360 1.55 3.02 4.96
C LEU A 360 1.84 3.81 3.68
N GLY A 361 2.81 4.73 3.75
CA GLY A 361 3.17 5.60 2.62
C GLY A 361 3.77 4.87 1.42
N ALA A 362 4.36 3.69 1.61
CA ALA A 362 5.05 2.94 0.56
C ALA A 362 4.20 1.82 -0.05
N THR A 363 3.20 1.31 0.66
CA THR A 363 2.51 0.06 0.30
C THR A 363 1.93 0.08 -1.10
N GLY A 364 1.29 1.19 -1.49
CA GLY A 364 0.67 1.27 -2.82
C GLY A 364 1.68 1.07 -3.96
N ALA A 365 2.90 1.60 -3.82
CA ALA A 365 3.97 1.38 -4.78
C ALA A 365 4.51 -0.06 -4.73
N MET A 366 4.61 -0.65 -3.54
CA MET A 366 5.07 -2.03 -3.36
C MET A 366 4.16 -3.04 -4.03
N ILE A 367 2.83 -2.93 -3.82
CA ILE A 367 1.87 -3.88 -4.38
C ILE A 367 1.66 -3.68 -5.89
N LEU A 368 1.79 -2.44 -6.39
CA LEU A 368 1.79 -2.19 -7.84
C LEU A 368 2.98 -2.89 -8.50
N GLY A 369 4.18 -2.78 -7.94
CA GLY A 369 5.36 -3.47 -8.44
C GLY A 369 5.22 -5.00 -8.35
N THR A 370 4.67 -5.51 -7.24
CA THR A 370 4.42 -6.96 -7.06
C THR A 370 3.53 -7.53 -8.16
N VAL A 371 2.42 -6.87 -8.47
CA VAL A 371 1.51 -7.38 -9.50
C VAL A 371 2.05 -7.18 -10.91
N LEU A 372 2.87 -6.14 -11.15
CA LEU A 372 3.55 -5.97 -12.43
C LEU A 372 4.52 -7.13 -12.71
N ASP A 373 5.36 -7.48 -11.74
CA ASP A 373 6.26 -8.65 -11.84
C ASP A 373 5.46 -9.94 -12.09
N GLU A 374 4.30 -10.08 -11.47
CA GLU A 374 3.44 -11.26 -11.66
C GLU A 374 2.75 -11.30 -13.02
N LEU A 375 2.33 -10.16 -13.57
CA LEU A 375 1.84 -10.09 -14.96
C LEU A 375 2.90 -10.55 -15.96
N GLU A 376 4.14 -10.07 -15.80
CA GLU A 376 5.26 -10.47 -16.67
C GLU A 376 5.58 -11.96 -16.52
N ARG A 377 5.67 -12.46 -15.27
CA ARG A 377 5.98 -13.87 -14.99
C ARG A 377 4.96 -14.83 -15.58
N THR A 378 3.67 -14.46 -15.54
CA THR A 378 2.56 -15.32 -15.95
C THR A 378 2.08 -15.09 -17.38
N GLY A 379 2.60 -14.06 -18.06
CA GLY A 379 2.16 -13.67 -19.40
C GLY A 379 0.77 -13.05 -19.44
N LYS A 380 0.22 -12.64 -18.28
CA LYS A 380 -1.05 -11.95 -18.17
C LYS A 380 -0.93 -10.47 -18.57
N GLU A 381 -2.07 -9.84 -18.87
CA GLU A 381 -2.05 -8.49 -19.47
C GLU A 381 -2.38 -7.38 -18.49
N ARG A 382 -3.41 -7.55 -17.64
CA ARG A 382 -3.99 -6.45 -16.87
C ARG A 382 -4.11 -6.76 -15.39
N ALA A 383 -3.78 -5.78 -14.58
CA ALA A 383 -3.98 -5.85 -13.14
C ALA A 383 -4.66 -4.59 -12.61
N LEU A 384 -5.44 -4.76 -11.53
CA LEU A 384 -6.03 -3.69 -10.76
C LEU A 384 -5.44 -3.71 -9.35
N VAL A 385 -4.90 -2.57 -8.94
CA VAL A 385 -4.34 -2.33 -7.60
C VAL A 385 -5.27 -1.40 -6.85
N THR A 386 -5.65 -1.76 -5.62
CA THR A 386 -6.55 -0.93 -4.80
C THR A 386 -6.22 -1.00 -3.31
N LEU A 387 -6.46 0.10 -2.62
CA LEU A 387 -6.31 0.23 -1.18
C LEU A 387 -7.55 0.85 -0.55
N CYS A 388 -7.92 0.34 0.62
CA CYS A 388 -8.78 1.04 1.56
C CYS A 388 -7.99 2.15 2.27
N ILE A 389 -8.69 3.19 2.72
CA ILE A 389 -8.05 4.41 3.19
C ILE A 389 -8.82 4.92 4.41
N GLY A 390 -8.11 5.40 5.42
CA GLY A 390 -8.70 6.07 6.57
C GLY A 390 -9.73 7.15 6.17
N ALA A 391 -10.67 7.43 7.04
CA ALA A 391 -11.78 8.38 6.83
C ALA A 391 -12.77 7.99 5.69
N GLY A 392 -12.81 6.74 5.29
CA GLY A 392 -13.76 6.25 4.28
C GLY A 392 -13.40 6.71 2.86
N MET A 393 -12.31 6.21 2.31
CA MET A 393 -11.89 6.48 0.94
C MET A 393 -11.35 5.21 0.27
N GLY A 394 -11.20 5.26 -1.05
CA GLY A 394 -10.54 4.23 -1.85
C GLY A 394 -9.77 4.82 -3.02
N THR A 395 -8.65 4.19 -3.35
CA THR A 395 -7.84 4.47 -4.56
C THR A 395 -7.69 3.19 -5.35
N ALA A 396 -7.79 3.27 -6.68
CA ALA A 396 -7.50 2.16 -7.57
C ALA A 396 -6.76 2.62 -8.83
N THR A 397 -5.88 1.74 -9.32
CA THR A 397 -5.10 1.94 -10.55
C THR A 397 -5.14 0.67 -11.37
N ILE A 398 -5.43 0.79 -12.67
CA ILE A 398 -5.32 -0.30 -13.64
C ILE A 398 -4.02 -0.12 -14.41
N ILE A 399 -3.19 -1.15 -14.41
CA ILE A 399 -1.99 -1.25 -15.24
C ILE A 399 -2.18 -2.30 -16.32
N GLU A 400 -1.57 -2.06 -17.48
CA GLU A 400 -1.60 -2.97 -18.61
C GLU A 400 -0.16 -3.21 -19.08
N ARG A 401 0.27 -4.47 -19.09
CA ARG A 401 1.58 -4.89 -19.55
C ARG A 401 1.74 -4.56 -21.05
N VAL A 402 2.92 -4.14 -21.47
CA VAL A 402 3.26 -3.78 -22.88
C VAL A 402 4.36 -4.67 -23.41
#